data_2304d869d26084a923d7f2cbb5b4993f
#
_entry.id   2304d869d26084a923d7f2cbb5b4993f
#
_cell.length_a   1.000
_cell.length_b   1.000
_cell.length_c   1.000
_cell.angle_alpha   90.00
_cell.angle_beta   90.00
_cell.angle_gamma   90.00
#
_symmetry.space_group_name_H-M   'P 1'
#
loop_
_entity.id
_entity.type
_entity.pdbx_description
1 polymer ?
#
loop_
_entity_poly.entity_id
_entity_poly.type
_entity_poly.pdbx_seq_one_letter_code
_entity_poly.pdbx_strand_id
1 'polypeptide(L)' 'MSSLKEVLMRRDDMTSQEADEMIAEMHERACEGEDPEELLYEIGLKPDYVFDILEP' A
#
# COMPACT_ATOMS: atom_id res chain seq x y z
N MET A 1 -6.86 1.76 -14.58
CA MET A 1 -7.09 1.79 -13.12
C MET A 1 -5.80 2.10 -12.39
N SER A 2 -5.87 2.91 -11.36
CA SER A 2 -4.68 3.28 -10.60
C SER A 2 -4.34 2.18 -9.60
N SER A 3 -3.08 1.74 -9.60
CA SER A 3 -2.59 0.80 -8.60
C SER A 3 -2.22 1.57 -7.34
N LEU A 4 -2.01 0.84 -6.23
CA LEU A 4 -1.56 1.47 -5.00
C LEU A 4 -0.24 2.19 -5.23
N LYS A 5 0.67 1.59 -6.00
CA LYS A 5 1.96 2.21 -6.33
C LYS A 5 1.76 3.55 -7.03
N GLU A 6 0.87 3.60 -8.01
CA GLU A 6 0.60 4.84 -8.73
C GLU A 6 0.03 5.92 -7.82
N VAL A 7 -0.86 5.53 -6.90
CA VAL A 7 -1.47 6.46 -5.96
C VAL A 7 -0.40 7.05 -5.04
N LEU A 8 0.49 6.20 -4.51
CA LEU A 8 1.56 6.66 -3.63
C LEU A 8 2.51 7.61 -4.34
N MET A 9 2.85 7.29 -5.58
CA MET A 9 3.75 8.13 -6.36
C MET A 9 3.11 9.49 -6.68
N ARG A 10 1.83 9.50 -6.98
CA ARG A 10 1.12 10.70 -7.38
C ARG A 10 0.70 11.58 -6.20
N ARG A 11 0.08 10.94 -5.19
CA ARG A 11 -0.47 11.68 -4.06
C ARG A 11 0.60 12.10 -3.06
N ASP A 12 1.51 11.18 -2.75
CA ASP A 12 2.54 11.40 -1.73
C ASP A 12 3.90 11.75 -2.31
N ASP A 13 3.96 11.95 -3.62
CA ASP A 13 5.18 12.35 -4.32
C ASP A 13 6.34 11.39 -4.06
N MET A 14 6.05 10.12 -3.95
CA MET A 14 7.06 9.09 -3.74
C MET A 14 7.73 8.69 -5.04
N THR A 15 9.00 8.30 -4.95
CA THR A 15 9.67 7.69 -6.09
C THR A 15 9.14 6.26 -6.26
N SER A 16 9.40 5.66 -7.42
CA SER A 16 9.01 4.28 -7.68
C SER A 16 9.57 3.33 -6.62
N GLN A 17 10.83 3.53 -6.24
CA GLN A 17 11.48 2.69 -5.24
C GLN A 17 10.84 2.86 -3.86
N GLU A 18 10.55 4.10 -3.47
CA GLU A 18 9.91 4.37 -2.19
C GLU A 18 8.53 3.74 -2.10
N ALA A 19 7.75 3.83 -3.18
CA ALA A 19 6.43 3.21 -3.23
C ALA A 19 6.53 1.69 -3.11
N ASP A 20 7.48 1.08 -3.82
CA ASP A 20 7.68 -0.36 -3.75
C ASP A 20 8.07 -0.81 -2.34
N GLU A 21 8.95 -0.07 -1.69
CA GLU A 21 9.38 -0.39 -0.34
C GLU A 21 8.23 -0.28 0.66
N MET A 22 7.40 0.74 0.50
CA MET A 22 6.24 0.91 1.38
C MET A 22 5.24 -0.23 1.22
N ILE A 23 4.96 -0.62 -0.02
CA ILE A 23 4.04 -1.70 -0.30
C ILE A 23 4.59 -3.02 0.25
N ALA A 24 5.89 -3.26 0.10
CA ALA A 24 6.53 -4.46 0.63
C ALA A 24 6.42 -4.51 2.16
N GLU A 25 6.60 -3.39 2.84
CA GLU A 25 6.47 -3.31 4.28
C GLU A 25 5.04 -3.60 4.71
N MET A 26 4.06 -3.01 4.02
CA MET A 26 2.65 -3.27 4.32
C MET A 26 2.30 -4.74 4.09
N HIS A 27 2.87 -5.33 3.05
CA HIS A 27 2.67 -6.76 2.76
C HIS A 27 3.20 -7.62 3.92
N GLU A 28 4.39 -7.33 4.42
CA GLU A 28 4.96 -8.07 5.54
C GLU A 28 4.09 -7.96 6.79
N ARG A 29 3.61 -6.76 7.09
CA ARG A 29 2.75 -6.54 8.25
C ARG A 29 1.45 -7.33 8.12
N ALA A 30 0.87 -7.35 6.92
CA ALA A 30 -0.34 -8.13 6.68
C ALA A 30 -0.07 -9.62 6.85
N CYS A 31 1.10 -10.09 6.44
CA CYS A 31 1.49 -11.49 6.62
C CYS A 31 1.69 -11.85 8.08
N GLU A 32 2.03 -10.87 8.92
CA GLU A 32 2.20 -11.07 10.35
C GLU A 32 0.89 -11.05 11.13
N GLY A 33 -0.21 -10.78 10.44
CA GLY A 33 -1.53 -10.80 11.06
C GLY A 33 -2.21 -9.44 11.16
N GLU A 34 -1.60 -8.37 10.68
CA GLU A 34 -2.24 -7.07 10.70
C GLU A 34 -3.28 -6.97 9.58
N ASP A 35 -4.31 -6.19 9.81
CA ASP A 35 -5.39 -6.02 8.84
C ASP A 35 -4.93 -5.08 7.73
N PRO A 36 -4.86 -5.55 6.47
CA PRO A 36 -4.44 -4.69 5.36
C PRO A 36 -5.35 -3.49 5.15
N GLU A 37 -6.63 -3.61 5.48
CA GLU A 37 -7.55 -2.48 5.38
C GLU A 37 -7.16 -1.37 6.35
N GLU A 38 -6.80 -1.74 7.58
CA GLU A 38 -6.36 -0.76 8.56
C GLU A 38 -5.06 -0.09 8.16
N LEU A 39 -4.14 -0.85 7.56
CA LEU A 39 -2.89 -0.29 7.06
C LEU A 39 -3.16 0.81 6.03
N LEU A 40 -4.15 0.61 5.17
CA LEU A 40 -4.55 1.61 4.19
C LEU A 40 -5.19 2.81 4.85
N TYR A 41 -6.03 2.60 5.84
CA TYR A 41 -6.66 3.70 6.57
C TYR A 41 -5.63 4.58 7.27
N GLU A 42 -4.57 4.00 7.80
CA GLU A 42 -3.52 4.75 8.48
C GLU A 42 -2.86 5.78 7.55
N ILE A 43 -2.80 5.50 6.27
CA ILE A 43 -2.22 6.41 5.29
C ILE A 43 -3.29 7.17 4.50
N GLY A 44 -4.54 7.11 4.96
CA GLY A 44 -5.61 7.89 4.37
C GLY A 44 -6.17 7.36 3.07
N LEU A 45 -6.05 6.05 2.83
CA LEU A 45 -6.55 5.43 1.63
C LEU A 45 -7.74 4.52 1.91
N LYS A 46 -8.50 4.23 0.84
CA LYS A 46 -9.65 3.34 0.92
C LYS A 46 -9.19 1.88 0.88
N PRO A 47 -10.02 0.94 1.36
CA PRO A 47 -9.67 -0.48 1.36
C PRO A 47 -9.62 -1.11 -0.03
N ASP A 48 -9.93 -0.36 -1.07
CA ASP A 48 -9.94 -0.86 -2.45
C ASP A 48 -8.56 -1.36 -2.89
N TYR A 49 -7.50 -1.00 -2.18
CA TYR A 49 -6.13 -1.37 -2.53
C TYR A 49 -5.61 -2.59 -1.77
N VAL A 50 -6.48 -3.28 -1.05
CA VAL A 50 -6.09 -4.46 -0.26
C VAL A 50 -5.36 -5.50 -1.10
N PHE A 51 -5.85 -5.78 -2.30
CA PHE A 51 -5.22 -6.78 -3.16
C PHE A 51 -3.80 -6.38 -3.57
N ASP A 52 -3.55 -5.09 -3.69
CA ASP A 52 -2.22 -4.61 -4.05
C ASP A 52 -1.22 -4.84 -2.92
N ILE A 53 -1.70 -4.96 -1.68
CA ILE A 53 -0.88 -5.29 -0.54
C ILE A 53 -0.67 -6.80 -0.45
N LEU A 54 -1.72 -7.57 -0.64
CA LEU A 54 -1.67 -9.02 -0.49
C LEU A 54 -0.94 -9.70 -1.64
N GLU A 55 -1.04 -9.14 -2.83
CA GLU A 55 -0.38 -9.67 -4.03
C GLU A 55 0.37 -8.56 -4.75
N PRO A 56 1.45 -8.08 -4.14
CA PRO A 56 2.20 -6.96 -4.71
C PRO A 56 2.97 -7.31 -5.98
#